data_2bd8f3674f94ece02903315b7e9f1094
#
_entry.id   2bd8f3674f94ece02903315b7e9f1094
#
_cell.length_a   1.000
_cell.length_b   1.000
_cell.length_c   1.000
_cell.angle_alpha   90.00
_cell.angle_beta   90.00
_cell.angle_gamma   90.00
#
_symmetry.space_group_name_H-M   'P 1'
#
loop_
_entity.id
_entity.type
_entity.pdbx_description
1 polymer ?
#
loop_
_entity_poly.entity_id
_entity_poly.type
_entity_poly.pdbx_seq_one_letter_code
_entity_poly.pdbx_strand_id
1 'polypeptide(L)'
;MQAIRCELCGSQDIVKEDGLFVCRNCKTKYSPDEARKLVGTVKIDNSETVENLFILARRAFRTQNYADAEKYYSMVLPETPNNVEACFFREISKAMTIGVTDTRGDFTTSYLNGIRTVFALYKKNGYNANEKAKIDVLVDFILGHTRELETQVKKSSPASKLEPINAMNNLTRIYWDLEKELRSNLPDRPETIEKVKKAYANFLRRKNNKIPEKA
;
A
#
# COMPACT_ATOMS: atom_id res chain seq x y z
N MET A 1 25.10 10.06 -15.35
CA MET A 1 25.58 8.77 -15.89
C MET A 1 27.00 8.56 -15.39
N GLN A 2 27.24 7.53 -14.56
CA GLN A 2 28.63 7.15 -14.26
C GLN A 2 29.15 6.36 -15.47
N ALA A 3 30.19 6.89 -16.10
CA ALA A 3 30.81 6.24 -17.25
C ALA A 3 31.56 4.99 -16.79
N ILE A 4 31.41 3.89 -17.54
CA ILE A 4 32.20 2.66 -17.39
C ILE A 4 33.67 3.03 -17.48
N ARG A 5 34.50 2.58 -16.53
CA ARG A 5 35.96 2.79 -16.58
C ARG A 5 36.66 1.48 -16.86
N CYS A 6 37.60 1.53 -17.79
CA CYS A 6 38.47 0.39 -18.05
C CYS A 6 39.35 0.08 -16.82
N GLU A 7 39.30 -1.14 -16.29
CA GLU A 7 40.12 -1.54 -15.14
C GLU A 7 41.62 -1.46 -15.39
N LEU A 8 42.05 -1.67 -16.64
CA LEU A 8 43.48 -1.65 -16.99
C LEU A 8 44.08 -0.27 -17.20
N CYS A 9 43.31 0.67 -17.77
CA CYS A 9 43.89 1.98 -18.12
C CYS A 9 43.09 3.17 -17.58
N GLY A 10 42.00 2.94 -16.87
CA GLY A 10 41.16 4.00 -16.31
C GLY A 10 40.34 4.81 -17.33
N SER A 11 40.47 4.53 -18.63
CA SER A 11 39.74 5.24 -19.68
C SER A 11 38.24 4.99 -19.60
N GLN A 12 37.45 6.03 -19.89
CA GLN A 12 36.00 5.97 -20.00
C GLN A 12 35.50 5.73 -21.44
N ASP A 13 36.43 5.68 -22.41
CA ASP A 13 36.09 5.49 -23.83
C ASP A 13 35.96 3.98 -24.12
N ILE A 14 34.81 3.41 -23.73
CA ILE A 14 34.45 2.05 -23.99
C ILE A 14 33.25 2.00 -24.93
N VAL A 15 33.40 1.31 -26.05
CA VAL A 15 32.36 1.14 -27.09
C VAL A 15 31.95 -0.31 -27.23
N LYS A 16 30.73 -0.53 -27.71
CA LYS A 16 30.24 -1.86 -28.02
C LYS A 16 30.54 -2.21 -29.48
N GLU A 17 31.37 -3.22 -29.71
CA GLU A 17 31.75 -3.75 -31.03
C GLU A 17 31.56 -5.26 -31.01
N ASP A 18 30.86 -5.80 -32.02
CA ASP A 18 30.63 -7.26 -32.20
C ASP A 18 30.12 -8.01 -30.94
N GLY A 19 29.26 -7.36 -30.16
CA GLY A 19 28.70 -7.95 -28.92
C GLY A 19 29.62 -7.85 -27.70
N LEU A 20 30.85 -7.34 -27.83
CA LEU A 20 31.79 -7.08 -26.74
C LEU A 20 31.91 -5.58 -26.45
N PHE A 21 32.34 -5.24 -25.25
CA PHE A 21 32.70 -3.88 -24.88
C PHE A 21 34.22 -3.69 -25.01
N VAL A 22 34.66 -2.79 -25.85
CA VAL A 22 36.08 -2.59 -26.21
C VAL A 22 36.51 -1.23 -25.73
N CYS A 23 37.57 -1.18 -24.92
CA CYS A 23 38.23 0.08 -24.55
C CYS A 23 39.02 0.62 -25.75
N ARG A 24 38.66 1.79 -26.24
CA ARG A 24 39.36 2.39 -27.39
C ARG A 24 40.80 2.77 -27.08
N ASN A 25 41.12 3.04 -25.81
CA ASN A 25 42.45 3.42 -25.41
C ASN A 25 43.46 2.26 -25.36
N CYS A 26 43.11 1.18 -24.62
CA CYS A 26 44.04 0.03 -24.44
C CYS A 26 43.60 -1.24 -25.17
N LYS A 27 42.52 -1.19 -25.94
CA LYS A 27 41.97 -2.29 -26.73
C LYS A 27 41.50 -3.51 -25.91
N THR A 28 41.43 -3.41 -24.59
CA THR A 28 40.87 -4.48 -23.74
C THR A 28 39.43 -4.72 -24.09
N LYS A 29 39.06 -5.99 -24.23
CA LYS A 29 37.71 -6.44 -24.52
C LYS A 29 37.08 -7.04 -23.28
N TYR A 30 35.82 -6.71 -23.03
CA TYR A 30 34.99 -7.21 -21.95
C TYR A 30 33.76 -7.91 -22.51
N SER A 31 33.43 -9.04 -21.99
CA SER A 31 32.11 -9.64 -22.24
C SER A 31 31.00 -8.78 -21.64
N PRO A 32 29.73 -8.95 -22.04
CA PRO A 32 28.60 -8.25 -21.44
C PRO A 32 28.50 -8.43 -19.93
N ASP A 33 28.86 -9.60 -19.42
CA ASP A 33 28.82 -9.90 -17.98
C ASP A 33 29.99 -9.26 -17.20
N GLU A 34 31.17 -9.19 -17.81
CA GLU A 34 32.31 -8.46 -17.23
C GLU A 34 32.04 -6.95 -17.27
N ALA A 35 31.56 -6.42 -18.36
CA ALA A 35 31.18 -5.01 -18.47
C ALA A 35 30.11 -4.60 -17.44
N ARG A 36 29.15 -5.49 -17.14
CA ARG A 36 28.18 -5.29 -16.03
C ARG A 36 28.84 -5.23 -14.65
N LYS A 37 29.91 -5.97 -14.41
CA LYS A 37 30.68 -5.90 -13.16
C LYS A 37 31.50 -4.61 -13.05
N LEU A 38 32.01 -4.10 -14.18
CA LEU A 38 32.76 -2.83 -14.27
C LEU A 38 31.89 -1.60 -14.05
N VAL A 39 30.63 -1.70 -14.39
CA VAL A 39 29.60 -0.72 -14.06
C VAL A 39 29.26 -0.86 -12.57
N GLY A 40 30.21 -0.75 -11.65
CA GLY A 40 29.89 -0.88 -10.22
C GLY A 40 28.48 -0.36 -9.97
N THR A 41 27.63 -1.22 -9.40
CA THR A 41 26.17 -1.04 -9.23
C THR A 41 25.65 0.26 -9.84
N VAL A 42 25.36 0.25 -11.14
CA VAL A 42 24.53 1.29 -11.75
C VAL A 42 23.23 1.20 -10.96
N LYS A 43 22.97 2.19 -10.13
CA LYS A 43 21.58 2.45 -9.74
C LYS A 43 20.90 2.75 -11.06
N ILE A 44 20.30 1.72 -11.66
CA ILE A 44 19.36 1.91 -12.76
C ILE A 44 18.35 2.88 -12.15
N ASP A 45 18.21 4.04 -12.77
CA ASP A 45 17.15 4.96 -12.35
C ASP A 45 15.82 4.29 -12.69
N ASN A 46 15.29 3.57 -11.70
CA ASN A 46 14.02 2.85 -11.80
C ASN A 46 12.83 3.80 -11.57
N SER A 47 13.05 5.11 -11.48
CA SER A 47 12.00 6.08 -11.16
C SER A 47 10.82 6.00 -12.14
N GLU A 48 11.09 5.91 -13.44
CA GLU A 48 10.04 5.73 -14.46
C GLU A 48 9.32 4.39 -14.31
N THR A 49 10.06 3.33 -14.00
CA THR A 49 9.46 1.99 -13.75
C THR A 49 8.59 2.01 -12.50
N VAL A 50 9.04 2.65 -11.42
CA VAL A 50 8.28 2.79 -10.17
C VAL A 50 7.00 3.60 -10.40
N GLU A 51 7.09 4.73 -11.11
CA GLU A 51 5.91 5.56 -11.43
C GLU A 51 4.88 4.79 -12.26
N ASN A 52 5.32 4.05 -13.28
CA ASN A 52 4.46 3.20 -14.09
C ASN A 52 3.78 2.11 -13.25
N LEU A 53 4.49 1.49 -12.29
CA LEU A 53 3.91 0.52 -11.36
C LEU A 53 2.84 1.16 -10.46
N PHE A 54 3.04 2.40 -9.98
CA PHE A 54 2.01 3.13 -9.23
C PHE A 54 0.77 3.41 -10.08
N ILE A 55 0.93 3.81 -11.34
CA ILE A 55 -0.19 4.05 -12.26
C ILE A 55 -1.00 2.76 -12.42
N LEU A 56 -0.34 1.63 -12.67
CA LEU A 56 -0.99 0.32 -12.81
C LEU A 56 -1.68 -0.12 -11.51
N ALA A 57 -1.02 0.04 -10.35
CA ALA A 57 -1.56 -0.31 -9.04
C ALA A 57 -2.83 0.49 -8.72
N ARG A 58 -2.78 1.83 -8.90
CA ARG A 58 -3.93 2.72 -8.68
C ARG A 58 -5.08 2.41 -9.63
N ARG A 59 -4.79 2.09 -10.89
CA ARG A 59 -5.80 1.68 -11.87
C ARG A 59 -6.45 0.36 -11.45
N ALA A 60 -5.67 -0.66 -11.14
CA ALA A 60 -6.16 -1.96 -10.70
C ALA A 60 -7.05 -1.83 -9.44
N PHE A 61 -6.62 -1.04 -8.45
CA PHE A 61 -7.40 -0.78 -7.24
C PHE A 61 -8.76 -0.11 -7.57
N ARG A 62 -8.77 0.93 -8.41
CA ARG A 62 -10.00 1.62 -8.82
C ARG A 62 -10.98 0.74 -9.61
N THR A 63 -10.46 -0.20 -10.38
CA THR A 63 -11.29 -1.17 -11.13
C THR A 63 -11.63 -2.42 -10.31
N GLN A 64 -11.34 -2.41 -9.00
CA GLN A 64 -11.57 -3.52 -8.07
C GLN A 64 -10.83 -4.82 -8.43
N ASN A 65 -9.79 -4.73 -9.27
CA ASN A 65 -8.87 -5.85 -9.50
C ASN A 65 -7.80 -5.85 -8.40
N TYR A 66 -8.23 -6.29 -7.21
CA TYR A 66 -7.40 -6.20 -6.00
C TYR A 66 -6.17 -7.12 -6.02
N ALA A 67 -6.25 -8.26 -6.70
CA ALA A 67 -5.10 -9.15 -6.85
C ALA A 67 -3.95 -8.49 -7.63
N ASP A 68 -4.27 -7.83 -8.76
CA ASP A 68 -3.26 -7.09 -9.52
C ASP A 68 -2.80 -5.83 -8.77
N ALA A 69 -3.70 -5.14 -8.05
CA ALA A 69 -3.32 -4.00 -7.22
C ALA A 69 -2.30 -4.40 -6.14
N GLU A 70 -2.54 -5.48 -5.40
CA GLU A 70 -1.60 -6.04 -4.41
C GLU A 70 -0.25 -6.35 -5.06
N LYS A 71 -0.26 -7.02 -6.22
CA LYS A 71 0.94 -7.36 -6.98
C LYS A 71 1.75 -6.13 -7.34
N TYR A 72 1.13 -5.12 -7.98
CA TYR A 72 1.85 -3.92 -8.42
C TYR A 72 2.36 -3.09 -7.25
N TYR A 73 1.58 -2.91 -6.17
CA TYR A 73 2.10 -2.24 -4.97
C TYR A 73 3.25 -3.02 -4.31
N SER A 74 3.22 -4.36 -4.34
CA SER A 74 4.33 -5.18 -3.85
C SER A 74 5.60 -5.02 -4.68
N MET A 75 5.48 -4.79 -5.99
CA MET A 75 6.63 -4.55 -6.88
C MET A 75 7.26 -3.16 -6.68
N VAL A 76 6.53 -2.19 -6.15
CA VAL A 76 7.03 -0.85 -5.81
C VAL A 76 7.90 -0.87 -4.56
N LEU A 77 7.57 -1.69 -3.57
CA LEU A 77 8.16 -1.66 -2.23
C LEU A 77 9.66 -1.96 -2.17
N PRO A 78 10.27 -2.84 -2.99
CA PRO A 78 11.72 -3.04 -2.99
C PRO A 78 12.51 -1.77 -3.27
N GLU A 79 11.98 -0.89 -4.15
CA GLU A 79 12.61 0.38 -4.52
C GLU A 79 12.26 1.52 -3.54
N THR A 80 11.06 1.45 -2.94
CA THR A 80 10.54 2.48 -2.04
C THR A 80 9.91 1.87 -0.77
N PRO A 81 10.70 1.24 0.12
CA PRO A 81 10.20 0.41 1.23
C PRO A 81 9.38 1.18 2.27
N ASN A 82 9.55 2.51 2.35
CA ASN A 82 8.83 3.37 3.28
C ASN A 82 7.73 4.19 2.59
N ASN A 83 7.35 3.82 1.36
CA ASN A 83 6.27 4.52 0.68
C ASN A 83 4.93 4.19 1.33
N VAL A 84 4.29 5.21 1.92
CA VAL A 84 3.04 5.08 2.69
C VAL A 84 1.90 4.54 1.83
N GLU A 85 1.78 5.04 0.58
CA GLU A 85 0.73 4.60 -0.35
C GLU A 85 0.89 3.11 -0.68
N ALA A 86 2.10 2.68 -1.08
CA ALA A 86 2.35 1.30 -1.44
C ALA A 86 2.14 0.35 -0.24
N CYS A 87 2.64 0.71 0.94
CA CYS A 87 2.44 -0.08 2.16
C CYS A 87 0.96 -0.23 2.51
N PHE A 88 0.20 0.87 2.46
CA PHE A 88 -1.22 0.87 2.83
C PHE A 88 -2.06 0.09 1.81
N PHE A 89 -1.99 0.48 0.53
CA PHE A 89 -2.86 -0.11 -0.49
C PHE A 89 -2.51 -1.55 -0.84
N ARG A 90 -1.28 -2.01 -0.62
CA ARG A 90 -0.96 -3.44 -0.69
C ARG A 90 -1.80 -4.24 0.30
N GLU A 91 -1.81 -3.84 1.57
CA GLU A 91 -2.54 -4.55 2.62
C GLU A 91 -4.06 -4.44 2.45
N ILE A 92 -4.56 -3.27 2.02
CA ILE A 92 -5.99 -3.11 1.70
C ILE A 92 -6.40 -4.00 0.51
N SER A 93 -5.58 -4.05 -0.55
CA SER A 93 -5.84 -4.91 -1.72
C SER A 93 -5.88 -6.38 -1.31
N LYS A 94 -4.95 -6.83 -0.46
CA LYS A 94 -4.94 -8.18 0.11
C LYS A 94 -6.23 -8.45 0.90
N ALA A 95 -6.64 -7.54 1.78
CA ALA A 95 -7.89 -7.65 2.51
C ALA A 95 -9.08 -7.79 1.57
N MET A 96 -9.15 -6.95 0.54
CA MET A 96 -10.25 -6.96 -0.44
C MET A 96 -10.29 -8.24 -1.28
N THR A 97 -9.15 -8.88 -1.56
CA THR A 97 -9.10 -10.19 -2.22
C THR A 97 -9.67 -11.30 -1.31
N ILE A 98 -9.43 -11.22 0.00
CA ILE A 98 -10.01 -12.14 0.99
C ILE A 98 -11.53 -11.92 1.10
N GLY A 99 -11.96 -10.68 1.15
CA GLY A 99 -13.36 -10.29 1.23
C GLY A 99 -13.86 -10.01 2.64
N VAL A 100 -14.78 -9.04 2.74
CA VAL A 100 -15.29 -8.51 4.02
C VAL A 100 -16.10 -9.53 4.84
N THR A 101 -16.62 -10.59 4.21
CA THR A 101 -17.40 -11.65 4.85
C THR A 101 -16.56 -12.74 5.51
N ASP A 102 -15.22 -12.61 5.42
CA ASP A 102 -14.27 -13.56 6.00
C ASP A 102 -14.55 -13.85 7.48
N THR A 103 -14.49 -15.14 7.85
CA THR A 103 -14.77 -15.65 9.19
C THR A 103 -13.52 -15.92 10.01
N ARG A 104 -12.34 -16.02 9.36
CA ARG A 104 -11.07 -16.35 10.02
C ARG A 104 -10.37 -15.13 10.59
N GLY A 105 -10.79 -13.94 10.19
CA GLY A 105 -10.21 -12.67 10.60
C GLY A 105 -9.02 -12.23 9.73
N ASP A 106 -8.76 -12.91 8.60
CA ASP A 106 -7.68 -12.58 7.69
C ASP A 106 -7.94 -11.23 6.98
N PHE A 107 -9.22 -10.95 6.65
CA PHE A 107 -9.63 -9.65 6.11
C PHE A 107 -9.27 -8.51 7.06
N THR A 108 -9.75 -8.58 8.32
CA THR A 108 -9.49 -7.54 9.31
C THR A 108 -8.03 -7.43 9.65
N THR A 109 -7.30 -8.54 9.75
CA THR A 109 -5.87 -8.55 10.02
C THR A 109 -5.10 -7.80 8.93
N SER A 110 -5.34 -8.10 7.66
CA SER A 110 -4.70 -7.40 6.54
C SER A 110 -5.07 -5.92 6.52
N TYR A 111 -6.36 -5.59 6.68
CA TYR A 111 -6.82 -4.20 6.70
C TYR A 111 -6.14 -3.39 7.81
N LEU A 112 -6.08 -3.93 9.02
CA LEU A 112 -5.47 -3.29 10.18
C LEU A 112 -3.94 -3.21 10.08
N ASN A 113 -3.29 -4.17 9.43
CA ASN A 113 -1.86 -4.09 9.15
C ASN A 113 -1.54 -2.88 8.27
N GLY A 114 -2.36 -2.60 7.25
CA GLY A 114 -2.24 -1.39 6.44
C GLY A 114 -2.30 -0.12 7.30
N ILE A 115 -3.30 0.00 8.16
CA ILE A 115 -3.47 1.15 9.07
C ILE A 115 -2.26 1.30 10.00
N ARG A 116 -1.86 0.23 10.70
CA ARG A 116 -0.75 0.24 11.67
C ARG A 116 0.59 0.57 11.02
N THR A 117 0.84 0.02 9.83
CA THR A 117 2.07 0.30 9.08
C THR A 117 2.18 1.79 8.77
N VAL A 118 1.10 2.42 8.35
CA VAL A 118 1.07 3.87 8.08
C VAL A 118 1.38 4.68 9.34
N PHE A 119 0.73 4.37 10.45
CA PHE A 119 1.01 5.06 11.72
C PHE A 119 2.47 4.87 12.17
N ALA A 120 3.03 3.67 12.00
CA ALA A 120 4.44 3.40 12.32
C ALA A 120 5.40 4.22 11.45
N LEU A 121 5.12 4.32 10.13
CA LEU A 121 5.91 5.13 9.21
C LEU A 121 5.84 6.62 9.55
N TYR A 122 4.65 7.15 9.84
CA TYR A 122 4.49 8.55 10.23
C TYR A 122 5.14 8.85 11.58
N LYS A 123 5.05 7.94 12.54
CA LYS A 123 5.75 8.08 13.83
C LYS A 123 7.26 8.12 13.64
N LYS A 124 7.81 7.26 12.77
CA LYS A 124 9.23 7.27 12.43
C LYS A 124 9.67 8.60 11.82
N ASN A 125 8.82 9.25 11.03
CA ASN A 125 9.07 10.53 10.38
C ASN A 125 8.81 11.75 11.29
N GLY A 126 8.35 11.55 12.53
CA GLY A 126 8.21 12.59 13.55
C GLY A 126 6.90 13.38 13.54
N TYR A 127 5.85 12.92 12.86
CA TYR A 127 4.50 13.54 12.86
C TYR A 127 4.49 15.08 12.67
N ASN A 128 5.24 15.60 11.72
CA ASN A 128 5.17 17.02 11.39
C ASN A 128 3.77 17.42 10.83
N ALA A 129 3.51 18.71 10.65
CA ALA A 129 2.19 19.20 10.21
C ALA A 129 1.75 18.58 8.87
N ASN A 130 2.67 18.36 7.93
CA ASN A 130 2.38 17.74 6.63
C ASN A 130 2.00 16.27 6.80
N GLU A 131 2.69 15.52 7.64
CA GLU A 131 2.36 14.11 7.92
C GLU A 131 0.99 13.99 8.62
N LYS A 132 0.68 14.90 9.55
CA LYS A 132 -0.64 14.95 10.21
C LYS A 132 -1.77 15.20 9.21
N ALA A 133 -1.59 16.09 8.24
CA ALA A 133 -2.58 16.34 7.18
C ALA A 133 -2.80 15.11 6.30
N LYS A 134 -1.76 14.36 5.98
CA LYS A 134 -1.85 13.10 5.23
C LYS A 134 -2.63 12.03 5.99
N ILE A 135 -2.50 11.99 7.32
CA ILE A 135 -3.29 11.08 8.17
C ILE A 135 -4.78 11.42 8.09
N ASP A 136 -5.16 12.69 8.09
CA ASP A 136 -6.57 13.09 7.95
C ASP A 136 -7.16 12.57 6.61
N VAL A 137 -6.41 12.72 5.51
CA VAL A 137 -6.81 12.17 4.19
C VAL A 137 -6.95 10.65 4.24
N LEU A 138 -6.04 9.96 4.92
CA LEU A 138 -6.12 8.50 5.09
C LEU A 138 -7.35 8.10 5.92
N VAL A 139 -7.61 8.81 7.01
CA VAL A 139 -8.81 8.56 7.83
C VAL A 139 -10.08 8.74 6.99
N ASP A 140 -10.15 9.79 6.18
CA ASP A 140 -11.29 10.02 5.28
C ASP A 140 -11.47 8.91 4.27
N PHE A 141 -10.37 8.43 3.69
CA PHE A 141 -10.41 7.26 2.81
C PHE A 141 -10.96 6.03 3.55
N ILE A 142 -10.44 5.71 4.74
CA ILE A 142 -10.87 4.52 5.51
C ILE A 142 -12.36 4.62 5.86
N LEU A 143 -12.84 5.78 6.33
CA LEU A 143 -14.25 5.99 6.65
C LEU A 143 -15.16 5.88 5.42
N GLY A 144 -14.74 6.44 4.29
CA GLY A 144 -15.46 6.33 3.01
C GLY A 144 -15.52 4.88 2.53
N HIS A 145 -14.38 4.20 2.51
CA HIS A 145 -14.27 2.82 2.06
C HIS A 145 -15.06 1.84 2.93
N THR A 146 -14.99 1.95 4.26
CA THR A 146 -15.79 1.11 5.16
C THR A 146 -17.29 1.33 4.97
N ARG A 147 -17.73 2.56 4.68
CA ARG A 147 -19.14 2.86 4.36
C ARG A 147 -19.58 2.29 3.02
N GLU A 148 -18.69 2.31 2.03
CA GLU A 148 -18.93 1.67 0.74
C GLU A 148 -19.11 0.15 0.90
N LEU A 149 -18.21 -0.51 1.64
CA LEU A 149 -18.31 -1.93 1.97
C LEU A 149 -19.61 -2.26 2.71
N GLU A 150 -20.02 -1.45 3.70
CA GLU A 150 -21.32 -1.57 4.37
C GLU A 150 -22.47 -1.55 3.36
N THR A 151 -22.41 -0.65 2.40
CA THR A 151 -23.45 -0.49 1.38
C THR A 151 -23.48 -1.67 0.41
N GLN A 152 -22.31 -2.18 0.00
CA GLN A 152 -22.19 -3.36 -0.86
C GLN A 152 -22.76 -4.60 -0.17
N VAL A 153 -22.40 -4.84 1.10
CA VAL A 153 -22.96 -5.95 1.89
C VAL A 153 -24.48 -5.89 2.01
N LYS A 154 -25.05 -4.68 2.14
CA LYS A 154 -26.51 -4.50 2.22
C LYS A 154 -27.24 -4.74 0.90
N LYS A 155 -26.56 -4.52 -0.23
CA LYS A 155 -27.12 -4.72 -1.58
C LYS A 155 -26.88 -6.13 -2.10
N SER A 156 -25.92 -6.88 -1.55
CA SER A 156 -25.63 -8.23 -1.98
C SER A 156 -26.76 -9.19 -1.58
N SER A 157 -26.96 -10.23 -2.39
CA SER A 157 -27.76 -11.39 -2.02
C SER A 157 -26.84 -12.41 -1.34
N PRO A 158 -26.83 -12.52 0.00
CA PRO A 158 -25.89 -13.36 0.69
C PRO A 158 -26.18 -14.84 0.47
N ALA A 159 -25.14 -15.66 0.31
CA ALA A 159 -25.25 -17.11 0.21
C ALA A 159 -25.67 -17.73 1.54
N SER A 160 -25.41 -17.04 2.65
CA SER A 160 -25.83 -17.47 3.99
C SER A 160 -26.26 -16.27 4.85
N LYS A 161 -27.09 -16.53 5.88
CA LYS A 161 -27.47 -15.50 6.86
C LYS A 161 -26.29 -15.01 7.71
N LEU A 162 -25.19 -15.74 7.75
CA LEU A 162 -24.00 -15.41 8.54
C LEU A 162 -23.08 -14.41 7.84
N GLU A 163 -23.07 -14.36 6.49
CA GLU A 163 -22.20 -13.46 5.73
C GLU A 163 -22.38 -11.99 6.10
N PRO A 164 -23.60 -11.43 6.14
CA PRO A 164 -23.76 -10.03 6.54
C PRO A 164 -23.36 -9.78 8.00
N ILE A 165 -23.54 -10.76 8.88
CA ILE A 165 -23.15 -10.66 10.29
C ILE A 165 -21.63 -10.58 10.41
N ASN A 166 -20.91 -11.47 9.72
CA ASN A 166 -19.47 -11.51 9.70
C ASN A 166 -18.90 -10.19 9.12
N ALA A 167 -19.44 -9.75 7.99
CA ALA A 167 -19.05 -8.49 7.38
C ALA A 167 -19.23 -7.31 8.35
N MET A 168 -20.37 -7.21 9.01
CA MET A 168 -20.62 -6.14 9.98
C MET A 168 -19.72 -6.23 11.21
N ASN A 169 -19.33 -7.43 11.65
CA ASN A 169 -18.37 -7.61 12.73
C ASN A 169 -16.96 -7.18 12.30
N ASN A 170 -16.54 -7.54 11.10
CA ASN A 170 -15.26 -7.12 10.52
C ASN A 170 -15.17 -5.60 10.39
N LEU A 171 -16.22 -4.94 9.88
CA LEU A 171 -16.28 -3.48 9.80
C LEU A 171 -16.30 -2.82 11.20
N THR A 172 -17.00 -3.40 12.18
CA THR A 172 -16.98 -2.96 13.57
C THR A 172 -15.55 -2.89 14.10
N ARG A 173 -14.78 -3.93 13.84
CA ARG A 173 -13.39 -4.04 14.30
C ARG A 173 -12.50 -2.99 13.65
N ILE A 174 -12.68 -2.70 12.36
CA ILE A 174 -11.92 -1.65 11.66
C ILE A 174 -12.17 -0.29 12.31
N TYR A 175 -13.43 0.09 12.56
CA TYR A 175 -13.75 1.37 13.22
C TYR A 175 -13.12 1.47 14.61
N TRP A 176 -13.24 0.40 15.41
CA TRP A 176 -12.72 0.36 16.78
C TRP A 176 -11.19 0.47 16.82
N ASP A 177 -10.49 -0.33 16.00
CA ASP A 177 -9.03 -0.30 15.92
C ASP A 177 -8.52 1.05 15.36
N LEU A 178 -9.19 1.64 14.37
CA LEU A 178 -8.82 2.96 13.84
C LEU A 178 -8.91 4.04 14.94
N GLU A 179 -9.99 4.06 15.73
CA GLU A 179 -10.13 4.98 16.84
C GLU A 179 -9.02 4.77 17.88
N LYS A 180 -8.73 3.51 18.22
CA LYS A 180 -7.69 3.15 19.18
C LYS A 180 -6.30 3.60 18.70
N GLU A 181 -5.96 3.35 17.44
CA GLU A 181 -4.67 3.77 16.86
C GLU A 181 -4.53 5.29 16.84
N LEU A 182 -5.58 6.03 16.48
CA LEU A 182 -5.59 7.51 16.54
C LEU A 182 -5.34 8.02 17.95
N ARG A 183 -6.06 7.51 18.95
CA ARG A 183 -5.88 7.92 20.36
C ARG A 183 -4.48 7.65 20.88
N SER A 184 -3.89 6.52 20.48
CA SER A 184 -2.55 6.10 20.94
C SER A 184 -1.43 6.87 20.28
N ASN A 185 -1.58 7.24 19.01
CA ASN A 185 -0.50 7.83 18.21
C ASN A 185 -0.67 9.34 17.99
N LEU A 186 -1.89 9.87 18.03
CA LEU A 186 -2.22 11.28 17.76
C LEU A 186 -3.24 11.83 18.75
N PRO A 187 -2.97 11.81 20.07
CA PRO A 187 -3.88 12.31 21.08
C PRO A 187 -4.14 13.82 20.94
N ASP A 188 -3.24 14.55 20.27
CA ASP A 188 -3.32 15.99 19.99
C ASP A 188 -4.23 16.32 18.78
N ARG A 189 -4.93 15.33 18.22
CA ARG A 189 -5.90 15.49 17.11
C ARG A 189 -7.33 15.11 17.54
N PRO A 190 -7.92 15.85 18.50
CA PRO A 190 -9.25 15.53 19.03
C PRO A 190 -10.34 15.59 17.96
N GLU A 191 -10.23 16.47 16.96
CA GLU A 191 -11.19 16.60 15.88
C GLU A 191 -11.25 15.34 14.99
N THR A 192 -10.08 14.80 14.63
CA THR A 192 -9.96 13.57 13.81
C THR A 192 -10.49 12.36 14.60
N ILE A 193 -10.16 12.28 15.89
CA ILE A 193 -10.66 11.23 16.78
C ILE A 193 -12.19 11.32 16.90
N GLU A 194 -12.74 12.51 17.11
CA GLU A 194 -14.19 12.71 17.24
C GLU A 194 -14.93 12.40 15.95
N LYS A 195 -14.33 12.70 14.79
CA LYS A 195 -14.85 12.33 13.48
C LYS A 195 -15.02 10.81 13.34
N VAL A 196 -13.99 10.04 13.73
CA VAL A 196 -14.04 8.57 13.70
C VAL A 196 -15.08 8.04 14.67
N LYS A 197 -15.16 8.59 15.90
CA LYS A 197 -16.19 8.22 16.87
C LYS A 197 -17.61 8.43 16.35
N LYS A 198 -17.88 9.58 15.75
CA LYS A 198 -19.18 9.87 15.15
C LYS A 198 -19.52 8.91 14.02
N ALA A 199 -18.54 8.62 13.16
CA ALA A 199 -18.71 7.65 12.08
C ALA A 199 -19.01 6.26 12.62
N TYR A 200 -18.28 5.82 13.65
CA TYR A 200 -18.49 4.55 14.33
C TYR A 200 -19.86 4.46 15.01
N ALA A 201 -20.26 5.48 15.76
CA ALA A 201 -21.58 5.54 16.41
C ALA A 201 -22.72 5.46 15.37
N ASN A 202 -22.59 6.18 14.26
CA ASN A 202 -23.56 6.13 13.17
C ASN A 202 -23.60 4.75 12.50
N PHE A 203 -22.45 4.08 12.34
CA PHE A 203 -22.39 2.71 11.84
C PHE A 203 -23.12 1.75 12.78
N LEU A 204 -22.86 1.82 14.09
CA LEU A 204 -23.52 0.97 15.09
C LEU A 204 -25.05 1.14 15.11
N ARG A 205 -25.54 2.38 15.01
CA ARG A 205 -26.98 2.64 14.89
C ARG A 205 -27.56 1.96 13.65
N ARG A 206 -26.92 2.05 12.49
CA ARG A 206 -27.37 1.40 11.25
C ARG A 206 -27.26 -0.13 11.32
N LYS A 207 -26.30 -0.66 12.06
CA LYS A 207 -26.12 -2.10 12.31
C LYS A 207 -27.28 -2.62 13.14
N ASN A 208 -27.61 -1.96 14.25
CA ASN A 208 -28.64 -2.39 15.20
C ASN A 208 -30.07 -2.27 14.63
N ASN A 209 -30.35 -1.25 13.85
CA ASN A 209 -31.68 -1.05 13.24
C ASN A 209 -32.06 -2.10 12.16
N LYS A 210 -31.16 -3.03 11.81
CA LYS A 210 -31.40 -4.08 10.80
C LYS A 210 -31.40 -5.49 11.34
N ILE A 211 -31.15 -5.69 12.64
CA ILE A 211 -31.37 -6.98 13.30
C ILE A 211 -32.81 -6.93 13.79
N PRO A 212 -33.78 -7.61 13.15
CA PRO A 212 -35.12 -7.70 13.72
C PRO A 212 -34.96 -8.36 15.08
N GLU A 213 -35.47 -7.70 16.13
CA GLU A 213 -35.68 -8.35 17.44
C GLU A 213 -36.37 -9.64 17.15
N LYS A 214 -35.81 -10.73 17.65
CA LYS A 214 -36.45 -12.06 17.56
C LYS A 214 -37.80 -11.96 18.23
N ALA A 215 -38.87 -12.08 17.43
CA ALA A 215 -40.15 -12.45 17.94
C ALA A 215 -40.10 -13.93 18.41
#